data_05b8f95265ed2f5ef2ca8a11afc27119
#
_entry.id   05b8f95265ed2f5ef2ca8a11afc27119
#
_cell.length_a   1.000
_cell.length_b   1.000
_cell.length_c   1.000
_cell.angle_alpha   90.00
_cell.angle_beta   90.00
_cell.angle_gamma   90.00
#
_symmetry.space_group_name_H-M   'P 1'
#
loop_
_entity.id
_entity.type
_entity.pdbx_description
1 polymer ?
#
loop_
_entity_poly.entity_id
_entity_poly.type
_entity_poly.pdbx_seq_one_letter_code
_entity_poly.pdbx_strand_id
1 'polypeptide(L)'
;MALSISNAFVQLFDAEVKQAYQSARALAGVVRERSGVEGNQVKFPKIGKGTATVRVPQSDVTPLNVTYSQVTATMSDFIAAEYSDIFNQQMVNFDERRELVQVVGNAIGRRMDQLIIDALDAASSP
;
A
#
# COMPACT_ATOMS: atom_id res chain seq x y z
N MET A 1 -35.26 -8.64 38.65
CA MET A 1 -35.63 -7.44 37.87
C MET A 1 -34.57 -6.34 37.87
N ALA A 2 -33.68 -6.30 38.82
CA ALA A 2 -32.59 -5.29 38.86
C ALA A 2 -31.46 -5.52 37.83
N LEU A 3 -31.33 -6.74 37.28
CA LEU A 3 -30.25 -7.13 36.40
C LEU A 3 -30.32 -6.52 34.98
N SER A 4 -31.53 -6.23 34.48
CA SER A 4 -31.68 -5.65 33.13
C SER A 4 -31.30 -4.17 33.09
N ILE A 5 -31.44 -3.45 34.17
CA ILE A 5 -31.08 -2.04 34.28
C ILE A 5 -29.55 -1.89 34.37
N SER A 6 -28.87 -2.77 35.10
CA SER A 6 -27.41 -2.72 35.23
C SER A 6 -26.71 -3.02 33.88
N ASN A 7 -27.26 -3.93 33.07
CA ASN A 7 -26.73 -4.20 31.75
C ASN A 7 -26.89 -3.00 30.78
N ALA A 8 -28.00 -2.27 30.89
CA ALA A 8 -28.22 -1.05 30.12
C ALA A 8 -27.22 0.05 30.48
N PHE A 9 -26.90 0.19 31.77
CA PHE A 9 -25.88 1.14 32.25
C PHE A 9 -24.48 0.79 31.77
N VAL A 10 -24.10 -0.48 31.79
CA VAL A 10 -22.78 -0.93 31.30
C VAL A 10 -22.61 -0.64 29.81
N GLN A 11 -23.65 -0.78 29.01
CA GLN A 11 -23.59 -0.46 27.57
C GLN A 11 -23.50 1.04 27.28
N LEU A 12 -24.04 1.88 28.13
CA LEU A 12 -23.97 3.33 27.98
C LEU A 12 -22.59 3.94 28.29
N PHE A 13 -21.78 3.28 29.09
CA PHE A 13 -20.44 3.73 29.43
C PHE A 13 -19.39 3.42 28.38
N ASP A 14 -19.65 2.50 27.47
CA ASP A 14 -18.69 2.08 26.46
C ASP A 14 -18.94 2.83 25.13
N ALA A 15 -18.82 4.16 25.19
CA ALA A 15 -18.99 5.03 24.02
C ALA A 15 -17.73 5.16 23.17
N GLU A 16 -16.58 4.75 23.66
CA GLU A 16 -15.30 4.82 22.96
C GLU A 16 -14.89 3.47 22.41
N VAL A 17 -14.66 3.41 21.11
CA VAL A 17 -14.11 2.22 20.47
C VAL A 17 -12.60 2.29 20.45
N LYS A 18 -11.97 1.30 21.07
CA LYS A 18 -10.52 1.11 20.99
C LYS A 18 -10.18 0.23 19.79
N GLN A 19 -9.70 0.82 18.73
CA GLN A 19 -9.16 0.06 17.63
C GLN A 19 -7.79 -0.53 17.99
N ALA A 20 -7.54 -1.75 17.56
CA ALA A 20 -6.20 -2.31 17.59
C ALA A 20 -5.26 -1.46 16.70
N TYR A 21 -4.00 -1.32 17.12
CA TYR A 21 -3.02 -0.61 16.31
C TYR A 21 -2.94 -1.23 14.92
N GLN A 22 -3.17 -0.43 13.91
CA GLN A 22 -3.07 -0.81 12.52
C GLN A 22 -2.13 0.15 11.82
N SER A 23 -1.10 -0.38 11.17
CA SER A 23 -0.23 0.48 10.40
C SER A 23 -0.97 0.98 9.15
N ALA A 24 -0.93 2.29 8.96
CA ALA A 24 -1.25 2.88 7.67
C ALA A 24 -0.09 2.63 6.70
N ARG A 25 -0.24 3.06 5.46
CA ARG A 25 0.79 2.93 4.44
C ARG A 25 2.09 3.64 4.88
N ALA A 26 3.14 2.87 5.18
CA ALA A 26 4.41 3.38 5.67
C ALA A 26 5.44 3.64 4.54
N LEU A 27 5.37 2.88 3.44
CA LEU A 27 6.31 2.95 2.33
C LEU A 27 5.86 3.89 1.19
N ALA A 28 4.87 4.74 1.45
CA ALA A 28 4.46 5.78 0.51
C ALA A 28 5.62 6.76 0.24
N GLY A 29 5.91 7.01 -1.02
CA GLY A 29 6.97 7.93 -1.43
C GLY A 29 8.40 7.35 -1.42
N VAL A 30 8.60 6.14 -0.90
CA VAL A 30 9.90 5.44 -0.96
C VAL A 30 10.16 4.86 -2.35
N VAL A 31 9.10 4.49 -3.04
CA VAL A 31 9.15 3.92 -4.40
C VAL A 31 8.64 4.92 -5.43
N ARG A 32 9.07 4.73 -6.68
CA ARG A 32 8.58 5.53 -7.81
C ARG A 32 7.12 5.18 -8.09
N GLU A 33 6.24 6.17 -7.97
CA GLU A 33 4.81 6.00 -8.22
C GLU A 33 4.41 6.59 -9.59
N ARG A 34 3.49 5.95 -10.27
CA ARG A 34 2.87 6.42 -11.49
C ARG A 34 1.36 6.29 -11.38
N SER A 35 0.67 7.40 -11.53
CA SER A 35 -0.79 7.49 -11.55
C SER A 35 -1.31 7.63 -12.98
N GLY A 36 -2.62 7.44 -13.17
CA GLY A 36 -3.27 7.64 -14.47
C GLY A 36 -2.86 6.60 -15.52
N VAL A 37 -2.68 5.36 -15.11
CA VAL A 37 -2.31 4.25 -16.00
C VAL A 37 -3.55 3.71 -16.68
N GLU A 38 -3.51 3.63 -18.01
CA GLU A 38 -4.52 2.95 -18.81
C GLU A 38 -3.99 1.55 -19.22
N GLY A 39 -4.82 0.52 -19.05
CA GLY A 39 -4.44 -0.86 -19.30
C GLY A 39 -3.91 -1.59 -18.06
N ASN A 40 -3.44 -2.83 -18.23
CA ASN A 40 -3.02 -3.69 -17.13
C ASN A 40 -1.50 -3.79 -16.93
N GLN A 41 -0.71 -3.08 -17.73
CA GLN A 41 0.75 -3.10 -17.65
C GLN A 41 1.34 -1.71 -17.85
N VAL A 42 2.41 -1.43 -17.12
CA VAL A 42 3.22 -0.22 -17.28
C VAL A 42 4.67 -0.61 -17.49
N LYS A 43 5.31 0.06 -18.46
CA LYS A 43 6.72 -0.13 -18.74
C LYS A 43 7.53 1.05 -18.22
N PHE A 44 8.54 0.76 -17.42
CA PHE A 44 9.49 1.73 -16.92
C PHE A 44 10.81 1.59 -17.69
N PRO A 45 11.26 2.63 -18.39
CA PRO A 45 12.54 2.58 -19.09
C PRO A 45 13.69 2.59 -18.06
N LYS A 46 14.71 1.80 -18.34
CA LYS A 46 15.94 1.71 -17.55
C LYS A 46 17.14 1.87 -18.47
N ILE A 47 18.10 2.68 -18.05
CA ILE A 47 19.37 2.89 -18.73
C ILE A 47 20.45 2.11 -17.97
N GLY A 48 21.25 1.35 -18.68
CA GLY A 48 22.37 0.58 -18.14
C GLY A 48 23.51 1.48 -17.66
N LYS A 49 24.47 0.86 -17.03
CA LYS A 49 25.68 1.53 -16.55
C LYS A 49 26.72 1.62 -17.67
N GLY A 50 27.43 2.73 -17.75
CA GLY A 50 28.61 2.88 -18.57
C GLY A 50 29.84 3.13 -17.68
N THR A 51 31.00 2.69 -18.12
CA THR A 51 32.28 2.94 -17.42
C THR A 51 33.13 3.86 -18.30
N ALA A 52 33.67 4.92 -17.69
CA ALA A 52 34.58 5.81 -18.39
C ALA A 52 35.91 5.11 -18.68
N THR A 53 36.43 5.31 -19.88
CA THR A 53 37.72 4.79 -20.33
C THR A 53 38.78 5.88 -20.27
N VAL A 54 40.04 5.48 -20.12
CA VAL A 54 41.18 6.40 -20.12
C VAL A 54 41.34 7.00 -21.51
N ARG A 55 41.47 8.30 -21.58
CA ARG A 55 41.75 9.01 -22.84
C ARG A 55 43.21 8.77 -23.27
N VAL A 56 43.39 8.28 -24.46
CA VAL A 56 44.71 8.24 -25.10
C VAL A 56 44.82 9.42 -26.09
N PRO A 57 45.86 10.25 -26.01
CA PRO A 57 46.06 11.37 -26.96
C PRO A 57 46.11 10.85 -28.41
N GLN A 58 45.43 11.54 -29.31
CA GLN A 58 45.40 11.23 -30.77
C GLN A 58 44.72 9.92 -31.14
N SER A 59 43.93 9.32 -30.25
CA SER A 59 43.08 8.17 -30.57
C SER A 59 41.61 8.55 -30.67
N ASP A 60 40.85 7.74 -31.39
CA ASP A 60 39.40 7.90 -31.50
C ASP A 60 38.70 7.72 -30.12
N VAL A 61 37.60 8.41 -29.95
CA VAL A 61 36.80 8.30 -28.74
C VAL A 61 35.98 7.02 -28.75
N THR A 62 36.16 6.16 -27.75
CA THR A 62 35.35 4.94 -27.60
C THR A 62 33.99 5.28 -26.98
N PRO A 63 32.87 5.03 -27.70
CA PRO A 63 31.55 5.28 -27.13
C PRO A 63 31.23 4.31 -26.03
N LEU A 64 30.46 4.78 -25.03
CA LEU A 64 30.07 4.01 -23.87
C LEU A 64 29.08 2.85 -24.17
N ASN A 65 28.41 2.88 -25.33
CA ASN A 65 27.42 1.88 -25.74
C ASN A 65 26.45 1.45 -24.64
N VAL A 66 25.80 2.44 -24.02
CA VAL A 66 24.87 2.22 -22.92
C VAL A 66 23.66 1.42 -23.40
N THR A 67 23.34 0.34 -22.71
CA THR A 67 22.16 -0.49 -23.01
C THR A 67 20.89 0.11 -22.44
N TYR A 68 19.83 0.10 -23.26
CA TYR A 68 18.48 0.50 -22.84
C TYR A 68 17.64 -0.75 -22.59
N SER A 69 16.98 -0.79 -21.48
CA SER A 69 16.08 -1.89 -21.11
C SER A 69 14.77 -1.34 -20.54
N GLN A 70 13.78 -2.20 -20.42
CA GLN A 70 12.46 -1.85 -19.85
C GLN A 70 12.09 -2.86 -18.79
N VAL A 71 11.53 -2.36 -17.68
CA VAL A 71 10.93 -3.17 -16.65
C VAL A 71 9.42 -3.03 -16.77
N THR A 72 8.72 -4.15 -16.82
CA THR A 72 7.26 -4.20 -16.93
C THR A 72 6.66 -4.44 -15.55
N ALA A 73 5.75 -3.57 -15.12
CA ALA A 73 4.92 -3.76 -13.95
C ALA A 73 3.50 -4.14 -14.38
N THR A 74 2.97 -5.21 -13.81
CA THR A 74 1.62 -5.70 -14.06
C THR A 74 0.69 -5.24 -12.95
N MET A 75 -0.52 -4.79 -13.34
CA MET A 75 -1.56 -4.39 -12.39
C MET A 75 -2.19 -5.62 -11.75
N SER A 76 -2.49 -5.52 -10.46
CA SER A 76 -3.25 -6.52 -9.71
C SER A 76 -4.37 -5.81 -8.96
N ASP A 77 -5.56 -6.41 -8.99
CA ASP A 77 -6.73 -5.85 -8.32
C ASP A 77 -6.87 -6.43 -6.92
N PHE A 78 -7.06 -5.54 -5.95
CA PHE A 78 -7.33 -5.91 -4.57
C PHE A 78 -8.61 -5.25 -4.10
N ILE A 79 -9.37 -5.97 -3.31
CA ILE A 79 -10.60 -5.48 -2.71
C ILE A 79 -10.55 -5.70 -1.19
N ALA A 80 -10.99 -4.70 -0.45
CA ALA A 80 -11.27 -4.81 0.98
C ALA A 80 -12.70 -4.36 1.20
N ALA A 81 -13.52 -5.22 1.78
CA ALA A 81 -14.93 -4.95 2.01
C ALA A 81 -15.34 -5.47 3.39
N GLU A 82 -16.20 -4.74 4.05
CA GLU A 82 -16.83 -5.13 5.31
C GLU A 82 -18.31 -4.80 5.27
N TYR A 83 -19.12 -5.64 5.91
CA TYR A 83 -20.56 -5.44 5.99
C TYR A 83 -20.93 -4.71 7.27
N SER A 84 -21.85 -3.76 7.15
CA SER A 84 -22.45 -3.09 8.30
C SER A 84 -23.97 -3.25 8.21
N ASP A 85 -24.57 -3.79 9.26
CA ASP A 85 -26.01 -3.97 9.36
C ASP A 85 -26.65 -2.70 9.93
N ILE A 86 -27.72 -2.23 9.27
CA ILE A 86 -28.47 -1.04 9.70
C ILE A 86 -29.04 -1.21 11.13
N PHE A 87 -29.48 -2.39 11.48
CA PHE A 87 -30.01 -2.67 12.83
C PHE A 87 -28.89 -2.61 13.90
N ASN A 88 -27.70 -3.12 13.58
CA ASN A 88 -26.57 -3.04 14.48
C ASN A 88 -26.09 -1.60 14.67
N GLN A 89 -26.11 -0.78 13.62
CA GLN A 89 -25.77 0.65 13.71
C GLN A 89 -26.67 1.42 14.69
N GLN A 90 -27.93 1.03 14.80
CA GLN A 90 -28.88 1.64 15.74
C GLN A 90 -28.68 1.17 17.18
N MET A 91 -28.09 -0.02 17.38
CA MET A 91 -27.87 -0.58 18.71
C MET A 91 -26.54 -0.16 19.34
N VAL A 92 -25.54 0.18 18.53
CA VAL A 92 -24.22 0.60 19.03
C VAL A 92 -24.19 2.08 19.36
N ASN A 93 -23.38 2.45 20.32
CA ASN A 93 -23.27 3.81 20.84
C ASN A 93 -22.13 4.63 20.18
N PHE A 94 -21.64 4.18 19.02
CA PHE A 94 -20.59 4.85 18.25
C PHE A 94 -20.88 4.75 16.74
N ASP A 95 -20.19 5.54 15.95
CA ASP A 95 -20.35 5.51 14.50
C ASP A 95 -19.54 4.35 13.87
N GLU A 96 -20.18 3.19 13.79
CA GLU A 96 -19.61 1.96 13.23
C GLU A 96 -19.11 2.16 11.79
N ARG A 97 -19.84 2.89 10.97
CA ARG A 97 -19.45 3.11 9.57
C ARG A 97 -18.13 3.85 9.45
N ARG A 98 -17.91 4.86 10.28
CA ARG A 98 -16.67 5.63 10.30
C ARG A 98 -15.49 4.76 10.71
N GLU A 99 -15.65 3.94 11.72
CA GLU A 99 -14.62 3.04 12.19
C GLU A 99 -14.27 1.96 11.14
N LEU A 100 -15.28 1.38 10.50
CA LEU A 100 -15.08 0.39 9.44
C LEU A 100 -14.37 0.98 8.20
N VAL A 101 -14.68 2.20 7.82
CA VAL A 101 -13.99 2.89 6.71
C VAL A 101 -12.49 3.03 7.01
N GLN A 102 -12.13 3.36 8.24
CA GLN A 102 -10.74 3.47 8.66
C GLN A 102 -10.02 2.11 8.62
N VAL A 103 -10.67 1.05 9.10
CA VAL A 103 -10.14 -0.31 9.06
C VAL A 103 -9.89 -0.77 7.62
N VAL A 104 -10.84 -0.55 6.73
CA VAL A 104 -10.72 -0.91 5.29
C VAL A 104 -9.60 -0.12 4.62
N GLY A 105 -9.51 1.18 4.87
CA GLY A 105 -8.43 2.02 4.34
C GLY A 105 -7.05 1.55 4.78
N ASN A 106 -6.89 1.22 6.06
CA ASN A 106 -5.63 0.70 6.60
C ASN A 106 -5.30 -0.69 6.04
N ALA A 107 -6.28 -1.55 5.80
CA ALA A 107 -6.09 -2.86 5.20
C ALA A 107 -5.52 -2.76 3.77
N ILE A 108 -6.06 -1.85 2.96
CA ILE A 108 -5.54 -1.59 1.60
C ILE A 108 -4.12 -1.03 1.66
N GLY A 109 -3.86 -0.08 2.56
CA GLY A 109 -2.52 0.49 2.75
C GLY A 109 -1.48 -0.56 3.12
N ARG A 110 -1.79 -1.46 4.04
CA ARG A 110 -0.91 -2.58 4.41
C ARG A 110 -0.67 -3.54 3.23
N ARG A 111 -1.68 -3.78 2.41
CA ARG A 111 -1.52 -4.62 1.21
C ARG A 111 -0.57 -3.99 0.20
N MET A 112 -0.65 -2.68 0.00
CA MET A 112 0.29 -1.95 -0.85
C MET A 112 1.73 -2.05 -0.34
N ASP A 113 1.94 -1.88 0.96
CA ASP A 113 3.25 -2.02 1.58
C ASP A 113 3.80 -3.44 1.45
N GLN A 114 2.95 -4.46 1.62
CA GLN A 114 3.32 -5.86 1.44
C GLN A 114 3.79 -6.15 0.01
N LEU A 115 3.12 -5.61 -0.99
CA LEU A 115 3.53 -5.75 -2.40
C LEU A 115 4.91 -5.15 -2.67
N ILE A 116 5.23 -4.02 -2.04
CA ILE A 116 6.55 -3.39 -2.16
C ILE A 116 7.62 -4.27 -1.52
N ILE A 117 7.35 -4.81 -0.34
CA ILE A 117 8.27 -5.70 0.38
C ILE A 117 8.51 -7.00 -0.41
N ASP A 118 7.45 -7.62 -0.93
CA ASP A 118 7.53 -8.84 -1.72
C ASP A 118 8.36 -8.62 -3.01
N ALA A 119 8.19 -7.47 -3.66
CA ALA A 119 8.96 -7.11 -4.84
C ALA A 119 10.45 -6.87 -4.53
N LEU A 120 10.76 -6.30 -3.38
CA LEU A 120 12.15 -6.11 -2.91
C LEU A 120 12.79 -7.45 -2.57
N ASP A 121 12.08 -8.34 -1.91
CA ASP A 121 12.57 -9.68 -1.56
C ASP A 121 12.86 -10.50 -2.83
N ALA A 122 11.98 -10.47 -3.81
CA ALA A 122 12.18 -11.11 -5.10
C ALA A 122 13.37 -10.52 -5.89
N ALA A 123 13.64 -9.21 -5.73
CA ALA A 123 14.76 -8.55 -6.40
C ALA A 123 16.11 -8.78 -5.70
N SER A 124 16.13 -9.11 -4.41
CA SER A 124 17.34 -9.36 -3.63
C SER A 124 17.89 -10.78 -3.79
N SER A 125 17.14 -11.67 -4.43
CA SER A 125 17.61 -13.02 -4.75
C SER A 125 18.66 -12.94 -5.88
N PRO A 126 19.89 -13.30 -5.63
CA PRO A 126 20.97 -13.26 -6.62
C PRO A 126 20.79 -14.30 -7.74
#